data_306420ad38a76e27e017d417f58a6a76
#
_entry.id   306420ad38a76e27e017d417f58a6a76
#
_cell.length_a   1.000
_cell.length_b   1.000
_cell.length_c   1.000
_cell.angle_alpha   90.00
_cell.angle_beta   90.00
_cell.angle_gamma   90.00
#
_symmetry.space_group_name_H-M   'P 1'
#
loop_
_entity.id
_entity.type
_entity.pdbx_description
1 polymer ?
#
loop_
_entity_poly.entity_id
_entity_poly.type
_entity_poly.pdbx_seq_one_letter_code
_entity_poly.pdbx_strand_id
1 'polypeptide(L)'
;MSVAMAKAGAEVVVVGRSEEKAKSKLEAIEAAGGSGYFVPVDVSSRESLESLLAAVLERSGKVDVLVNGAGVNSATPFLDVPEDEYDRIFNTNAKAVFVTCQVFGKYFIENKVKASIINVGSMSGVIPLSRVFTYSMTKAAVHNISKNLAREWATQGVRVNTLVPGFFPAEQNRKVLTPERVGQIMGHTPMQRFGDSNELDGATLLLASEAGSFMTGTEIVVDGGYACMTI
;
A
#
# COMPACT_ATOMS: atom_id res chain seq x y z
N MET A 1 -0.70 6.62 7.91
CA MET A 1 -0.28 5.22 8.21
C MET A 1 1.01 5.17 9.02
N SER A 2 2.21 5.54 8.50
CA SER A 2 3.49 5.41 9.24
C SER A 2 3.47 6.10 10.62
N VAL A 3 2.98 7.34 10.71
CA VAL A 3 2.88 8.08 11.98
C VAL A 3 1.90 7.42 12.94
N ALA A 4 0.78 6.88 12.46
CA ALA A 4 -0.18 6.17 13.30
C ALA A 4 0.39 4.87 13.87
N MET A 5 1.10 4.11 13.05
CA MET A 5 1.81 2.89 13.50
C MET A 5 2.84 3.23 14.59
N ALA A 6 3.62 4.30 14.38
CA ALA A 6 4.60 4.75 15.37
C ALA A 6 3.94 5.21 16.69
N LYS A 7 2.82 5.96 16.63
CA LYS A 7 2.02 6.33 17.80
C LYS A 7 1.47 5.11 18.56
N ALA A 8 1.21 4.03 17.84
CA ALA A 8 0.76 2.78 18.44
C ALA A 8 1.92 1.91 19.00
N GLY A 9 3.15 2.43 18.99
CA GLY A 9 4.33 1.77 19.58
C GLY A 9 5.15 0.92 18.60
N ALA A 10 4.86 0.98 17.30
CA ALA A 10 5.70 0.30 16.32
C ALA A 10 7.00 1.08 16.03
N GLU A 11 8.13 0.41 15.92
CA GLU A 11 9.29 0.95 15.25
C GLU A 11 9.05 0.89 13.73
N VAL A 12 9.05 2.04 13.06
CA VAL A 12 8.66 2.14 11.66
C VAL A 12 9.88 2.22 10.74
N VAL A 13 10.04 1.23 9.86
CA VAL A 13 11.04 1.28 8.82
C VAL A 13 10.43 2.00 7.60
N VAL A 14 10.89 3.21 7.34
CA VAL A 14 10.51 3.98 6.15
C VAL A 14 11.40 3.55 5.00
N VAL A 15 10.79 3.12 3.90
CA VAL A 15 11.52 2.62 2.72
C VAL A 15 11.24 3.44 1.48
N GLY A 16 12.22 3.59 0.62
CA GLY A 16 12.10 4.33 -0.63
C GLY A 16 13.46 4.66 -1.24
N ARG A 17 13.48 5.39 -2.36
CA ARG A 17 14.70 5.75 -3.07
C ARG A 17 15.32 7.08 -2.62
N SER A 18 14.56 7.92 -1.92
CA SER A 18 14.98 9.28 -1.55
C SER A 18 15.01 9.44 -0.04
N GLU A 19 16.21 9.61 0.49
CA GLU A 19 16.45 9.91 1.91
C GLU A 19 15.83 11.26 2.31
N GLU A 20 15.91 12.27 1.44
CA GLU A 20 15.32 13.59 1.67
C GLU A 20 13.80 13.52 1.91
N LYS A 21 13.09 12.72 1.08
CA LYS A 21 11.65 12.49 1.28
C LYS A 21 11.35 11.69 2.53
N ALA A 22 12.23 10.79 2.91
CA ALA A 22 12.10 10.01 4.14
C ALA A 22 12.29 10.87 5.39
N LYS A 23 13.18 11.86 5.34
CA LYS A 23 13.50 12.76 6.46
C LYS A 23 12.24 13.42 7.04
N SER A 24 11.42 14.05 6.20
CA SER A 24 10.17 14.68 6.66
C SER A 24 9.19 13.70 7.30
N LYS A 25 9.22 12.43 6.86
CA LYS A 25 8.39 11.38 7.44
C LYS A 25 8.92 10.92 8.80
N LEU A 26 10.24 10.81 8.93
CA LEU A 26 10.89 10.46 10.21
C LEU A 26 10.71 11.57 11.24
N GLU A 27 10.86 12.85 10.85
CA GLU A 27 10.57 13.99 11.71
C GLU A 27 9.12 13.97 12.22
N ALA A 28 8.15 13.62 11.36
CA ALA A 28 6.76 13.50 11.76
C ALA A 28 6.50 12.30 12.70
N ILE A 29 7.24 11.20 12.56
CA ILE A 29 7.20 10.04 13.46
C ILE A 29 7.74 10.43 14.83
N GLU A 30 8.90 11.07 14.87
CA GLU A 30 9.55 11.56 16.10
C GLU A 30 8.70 12.59 16.84
N ALA A 31 8.17 13.59 16.12
CA ALA A 31 7.26 14.59 16.68
C ALA A 31 5.98 13.99 17.26
N ALA A 32 5.60 12.80 16.81
CA ALA A 32 4.46 12.05 17.32
C ALA A 32 4.82 11.14 18.52
N GLY A 33 6.08 11.19 19.00
CA GLY A 33 6.58 10.37 20.10
C GLY A 33 6.90 8.91 19.72
N GLY A 34 6.97 8.62 18.42
CA GLY A 34 7.32 7.29 17.91
C GLY A 34 8.78 7.15 17.51
N SER A 35 9.16 5.97 17.04
CA SER A 35 10.50 5.67 16.55
C SER A 35 10.47 5.10 15.13
N GLY A 36 11.53 5.33 14.40
CA GLY A 36 11.69 4.77 13.07
C GLY A 36 13.01 5.17 12.42
N TYR A 37 13.31 4.54 11.30
CA TYR A 37 14.49 4.82 10.51
C TYR A 37 14.24 4.60 9.02
N PHE A 38 15.17 5.05 8.20
CA PHE A 38 15.09 4.91 6.75
C PHE A 38 16.04 3.82 6.25
N VAL A 39 15.58 3.04 5.28
CA VAL A 39 16.41 2.13 4.49
C VAL A 39 16.16 2.42 3.00
N PRO A 40 17.22 2.71 2.21
CA PRO A 40 17.07 2.93 0.78
C PRO A 40 16.73 1.61 0.09
N VAL A 41 15.69 1.61 -0.74
CA VAL A 41 15.19 0.43 -1.44
C VAL A 41 14.69 0.78 -2.83
N ASP A 42 15.07 -0.03 -3.81
CA ASP A 42 14.37 -0.16 -5.07
C ASP A 42 13.45 -1.38 -5.01
N VAL A 43 12.15 -1.16 -4.89
CA VAL A 43 11.15 -2.22 -4.80
C VAL A 43 11.05 -3.09 -6.06
N SER A 44 11.61 -2.64 -7.18
CA SER A 44 11.66 -3.42 -8.43
C SER A 44 12.81 -4.45 -8.47
N SER A 45 13.76 -4.35 -7.54
CA SER A 45 14.91 -5.27 -7.42
C SER A 45 14.70 -6.26 -6.27
N ARG A 46 14.73 -7.55 -6.58
CA ARG A 46 14.71 -8.63 -5.58
C ARG A 46 15.89 -8.51 -4.61
N GLU A 47 17.09 -8.29 -5.13
CA GLU A 47 18.30 -8.14 -4.32
C GLU A 47 18.19 -6.99 -3.32
N SER A 48 17.60 -5.85 -3.75
CA SER A 48 17.33 -4.70 -2.88
C SER A 48 16.33 -5.04 -1.77
N LEU A 49 15.32 -5.85 -2.06
CA LEU A 49 14.33 -6.30 -1.08
C LEU A 49 14.91 -7.32 -0.08
N GLU A 50 15.78 -8.22 -0.54
CA GLU A 50 16.50 -9.16 0.33
C GLU A 50 17.49 -8.43 1.25
N SER A 51 18.20 -7.43 0.71
CA SER A 51 19.08 -6.54 1.48
C SER A 51 18.30 -5.71 2.52
N LEU A 52 17.09 -5.22 2.16
CA LEU A 52 16.19 -4.56 3.11
C LEU A 52 15.86 -5.46 4.29
N LEU A 53 15.42 -6.70 4.02
CA LEU A 53 15.07 -7.64 5.07
C LEU A 53 16.28 -7.91 5.99
N ALA A 54 17.46 -8.15 5.42
CA ALA A 54 18.69 -8.38 6.19
C ALA A 54 19.01 -7.18 7.09
N ALA A 55 18.99 -5.95 6.56
CA ALA A 55 19.27 -4.73 7.32
C ALA A 55 18.27 -4.49 8.46
N VAL A 56 16.97 -4.80 8.22
CA VAL A 56 15.95 -4.68 9.27
C VAL A 56 16.16 -5.73 10.36
N LEU A 57 16.49 -6.96 9.99
CA LEU A 57 16.74 -8.02 10.97
C LEU A 57 17.99 -7.74 11.80
N GLU A 58 19.04 -7.20 11.19
CA GLU A 58 20.26 -6.80 11.90
C GLU A 58 19.99 -5.70 12.94
N ARG A 59 19.17 -4.69 12.56
CA ARG A 59 18.92 -3.52 13.42
C ARG A 59 17.80 -3.73 14.44
N SER A 60 16.66 -4.29 14.01
CA SER A 60 15.44 -4.42 14.83
C SER A 60 15.17 -5.85 15.30
N GLY A 61 15.91 -6.83 14.79
CA GLY A 61 15.81 -8.24 15.18
C GLY A 61 14.60 -8.98 14.61
N LYS A 62 13.56 -8.27 14.17
CA LYS A 62 12.33 -8.87 13.64
C LYS A 62 11.54 -7.93 12.72
N VAL A 63 10.61 -8.52 11.99
CA VAL A 63 9.54 -7.81 11.28
C VAL A 63 8.21 -8.46 11.67
N ASP A 64 7.22 -7.69 12.08
CA ASP A 64 5.87 -8.18 12.42
C ASP A 64 4.83 -7.76 11.37
N VAL A 65 5.02 -6.59 10.74
CA VAL A 65 4.08 -6.02 9.78
C VAL A 65 4.79 -5.57 8.52
N LEU A 66 4.25 -5.97 7.37
CA LEU A 66 4.68 -5.48 6.06
C LEU A 66 3.56 -4.66 5.41
N VAL A 67 3.87 -3.43 4.99
CA VAL A 67 2.94 -2.59 4.22
C VAL A 67 3.49 -2.35 2.82
N ASN A 68 2.87 -2.94 1.82
CA ASN A 68 3.20 -2.74 0.41
C ASN A 68 2.41 -1.54 -0.15
N GLY A 69 3.00 -0.35 -0.08
CA GLY A 69 2.37 0.90 -0.48
C GLY A 69 3.03 1.62 -1.66
N ALA A 70 4.10 1.07 -2.21
CA ALA A 70 4.74 1.65 -3.40
C ALA A 70 3.82 1.56 -4.62
N GLY A 71 3.81 2.62 -5.45
CA GLY A 71 3.02 2.62 -6.66
C GLY A 71 3.22 3.86 -7.51
N VAL A 72 3.01 3.70 -8.80
CA VAL A 72 3.05 4.76 -9.82
C VAL A 72 1.81 4.66 -10.70
N ASN A 73 1.45 5.76 -11.35
CA ASN A 73 0.28 5.85 -12.21
C ASN A 73 0.60 6.63 -13.49
N SER A 74 -0.30 6.54 -14.46
CA SER A 74 -0.35 7.37 -15.66
C SER A 74 -1.81 7.63 -16.05
N ALA A 75 -2.04 8.70 -16.80
CA ALA A 75 -3.34 9.08 -17.36
C ALA A 75 -3.36 9.02 -18.89
N THR A 76 -2.45 8.29 -19.50
CA THR A 76 -2.33 8.11 -20.96
C THR A 76 -3.59 7.44 -21.49
N PRO A 77 -4.19 7.94 -22.60
CA PRO A 77 -5.31 7.28 -23.25
C PRO A 77 -4.94 5.85 -23.68
N PHE A 78 -5.91 4.93 -23.63
CA PHE A 78 -5.63 3.49 -23.80
C PHE A 78 -4.88 3.15 -25.09
N LEU A 79 -5.27 3.75 -26.21
CA LEU A 79 -4.65 3.47 -27.52
C LEU A 79 -3.23 4.05 -27.64
N ASP A 80 -2.86 4.96 -26.76
CA ASP A 80 -1.56 5.66 -26.78
C ASP A 80 -0.63 5.18 -25.66
N VAL A 81 -1.03 4.20 -24.84
CA VAL A 81 -0.17 3.65 -23.77
C VAL A 81 1.01 2.91 -24.40
N PRO A 82 2.24 3.40 -24.25
CA PRO A 82 3.41 2.69 -24.77
C PRO A 82 3.78 1.51 -23.86
N GLU A 83 4.45 0.50 -24.42
CA GLU A 83 4.80 -0.72 -23.69
C GLU A 83 5.73 -0.46 -22.50
N ASP A 84 6.66 0.48 -22.62
CA ASP A 84 7.57 0.85 -21.52
C ASP A 84 6.83 1.52 -20.35
N GLU A 85 5.75 2.30 -20.60
CA GLU A 85 4.89 2.81 -19.55
C GLU A 85 4.12 1.68 -18.88
N TYR A 86 3.57 0.76 -19.67
CA TYR A 86 2.90 -0.43 -19.15
C TYR A 86 3.83 -1.24 -18.25
N ASP A 87 5.02 -1.58 -18.73
CA ASP A 87 6.01 -2.36 -18.00
C ASP A 87 6.45 -1.67 -16.71
N ARG A 88 6.71 -0.37 -16.76
CA ARG A 88 7.08 0.42 -15.59
C ARG A 88 6.00 0.38 -14.51
N ILE A 89 4.74 0.56 -14.90
CA ILE A 89 3.61 0.56 -13.95
C ILE A 89 3.40 -0.85 -13.40
N PHE A 90 3.44 -1.87 -14.25
CA PHE A 90 3.22 -3.25 -13.84
C PHE A 90 4.35 -3.75 -12.94
N ASN A 91 5.60 -3.46 -13.29
CA ASN A 91 6.77 -3.83 -12.48
C ASN A 91 6.73 -3.18 -11.08
N THR A 92 6.37 -1.89 -11.01
CA THR A 92 6.34 -1.18 -9.73
C THR A 92 5.14 -1.57 -8.86
N ASN A 93 3.96 -1.72 -9.45
CA ASN A 93 2.72 -1.86 -8.66
C ASN A 93 2.34 -3.32 -8.36
N ALA A 94 2.60 -4.24 -9.28
CA ALA A 94 2.19 -5.64 -9.16
C ALA A 94 3.37 -6.57 -8.89
N LYS A 95 4.39 -6.55 -9.76
CA LYS A 95 5.56 -7.43 -9.62
C LYS A 95 6.33 -7.14 -8.32
N ALA A 96 6.50 -5.87 -7.95
CA ALA A 96 7.17 -5.52 -6.69
C ALA A 96 6.41 -6.08 -5.48
N VAL A 97 5.08 -5.97 -5.43
CA VAL A 97 4.26 -6.56 -4.36
C VAL A 97 4.44 -8.08 -4.32
N PHE A 98 4.39 -8.74 -5.48
CA PHE A 98 4.60 -10.18 -5.58
C PHE A 98 5.97 -10.60 -5.01
N VAL A 99 7.05 -9.93 -5.45
CA VAL A 99 8.42 -10.25 -4.99
C VAL A 99 8.60 -9.93 -3.50
N THR A 100 8.09 -8.78 -3.04
CA THR A 100 8.17 -8.41 -1.62
C THR A 100 7.44 -9.43 -0.74
N CYS A 101 6.24 -9.87 -1.15
CA CYS A 101 5.52 -10.92 -0.44
C CYS A 101 6.29 -12.25 -0.43
N GLN A 102 7.02 -12.59 -1.51
CA GLN A 102 7.88 -13.79 -1.50
C GLN A 102 9.03 -13.68 -0.50
N VAL A 103 9.75 -12.55 -0.49
CA VAL A 103 10.91 -12.33 0.38
C VAL A 103 10.49 -12.34 1.86
N PHE A 104 9.53 -11.49 2.20
CA PHE A 104 9.08 -11.36 3.60
C PHE A 104 8.22 -12.54 4.04
N GLY A 105 7.36 -13.08 3.16
CA GLY A 105 6.55 -14.26 3.43
C GLY A 105 7.40 -15.48 3.76
N LYS A 106 8.50 -15.71 3.01
CA LYS A 106 9.47 -16.75 3.33
C LYS A 106 10.03 -16.59 4.74
N TYR A 107 10.48 -15.38 5.09
CA TYR A 107 10.99 -15.08 6.43
C TYR A 107 9.92 -15.36 7.52
N PHE A 108 8.71 -14.88 7.35
CA PHE A 108 7.63 -15.07 8.33
C PHE A 108 7.33 -16.55 8.57
N ILE A 109 7.24 -17.33 7.49
CA ILE A 109 6.90 -18.75 7.54
C ILE A 109 8.04 -19.57 8.16
N GLU A 110 9.27 -19.41 7.69
CA GLU A 110 10.43 -20.16 8.17
C GLU A 110 10.75 -19.88 9.65
N ASN A 111 10.49 -18.65 10.11
CA ASN A 111 10.72 -18.24 11.49
C ASN A 111 9.46 -18.28 12.37
N LYS A 112 8.34 -18.79 11.85
CA LYS A 112 7.05 -18.91 12.56
C LYS A 112 6.57 -17.59 13.17
N VAL A 113 6.78 -16.49 12.47
CA VAL A 113 6.35 -15.15 12.89
C VAL A 113 4.86 -15.02 12.63
N LYS A 114 4.09 -14.64 13.65
CA LYS A 114 2.70 -14.21 13.48
C LYS A 114 2.71 -12.82 12.85
N ALA A 115 2.53 -12.74 11.56
CA ALA A 115 2.72 -11.51 10.81
C ALA A 115 1.43 -10.99 10.15
N SER A 116 1.42 -9.70 9.85
CA SER A 116 0.39 -9.06 9.03
C SER A 116 1.00 -8.41 7.79
N ILE A 117 0.50 -8.78 6.62
CA ILE A 117 0.82 -8.13 5.35
C ILE A 117 -0.38 -7.28 4.93
N ILE A 118 -0.14 -6.00 4.69
CA ILE A 118 -1.15 -5.03 4.22
C ILE A 118 -0.73 -4.57 2.83
N ASN A 119 -1.44 -5.02 1.82
CA ASN A 119 -1.23 -4.57 0.45
C ASN A 119 -2.14 -3.36 0.16
N VAL A 120 -1.55 -2.26 -0.29
CA VAL A 120 -2.34 -1.08 -0.67
C VAL A 120 -2.89 -1.27 -2.07
N GLY A 121 -4.17 -1.60 -2.13
CA GLY A 121 -4.95 -1.71 -3.35
C GLY A 121 -5.39 -0.35 -3.88
N SER A 122 -6.54 -0.33 -4.50
CA SER A 122 -7.26 0.87 -4.93
C SER A 122 -8.67 0.48 -5.31
N MET A 123 -9.64 1.36 -5.17
CA MET A 123 -10.97 1.11 -5.72
C MET A 123 -10.97 0.96 -7.26
N SER A 124 -9.95 1.47 -7.97
CA SER A 124 -9.79 1.20 -9.40
C SER A 124 -9.49 -0.26 -9.75
N GLY A 125 -9.10 -1.07 -8.77
CA GLY A 125 -9.01 -2.52 -8.91
C GLY A 125 -10.35 -3.25 -8.73
N VAL A 126 -11.39 -2.55 -8.25
CA VAL A 126 -12.74 -3.08 -7.99
C VAL A 126 -13.74 -2.56 -8.99
N ILE A 127 -13.71 -1.25 -9.27
CA ILE A 127 -14.61 -0.56 -10.21
C ILE A 127 -13.80 0.12 -11.31
N PRO A 128 -14.37 0.27 -12.53
CA PRO A 128 -13.66 0.93 -13.63
C PRO A 128 -13.52 2.43 -13.36
N LEU A 129 -12.29 2.94 -13.51
CA LEU A 129 -12.01 4.36 -13.49
C LEU A 129 -11.38 4.80 -14.83
N SER A 130 -11.76 5.98 -15.32
CA SER A 130 -11.25 6.51 -16.59
C SER A 130 -9.75 6.82 -16.51
N ARG A 131 -9.03 6.59 -17.62
CA ARG A 131 -7.63 6.98 -17.84
C ARG A 131 -6.58 6.38 -16.89
N VAL A 132 -6.87 5.26 -16.25
CA VAL A 132 -5.91 4.59 -15.35
C VAL A 132 -5.84 3.09 -15.64
N PHE A 133 -5.79 2.74 -16.92
CA PHE A 133 -5.95 1.35 -17.40
C PHE A 133 -4.93 0.39 -16.80
N THR A 134 -3.65 0.61 -17.04
CA THR A 134 -2.56 -0.24 -16.52
C THR A 134 -2.53 -0.24 -14.99
N TYR A 135 -2.72 0.94 -14.38
CA TYR A 135 -2.81 1.06 -12.93
C TYR A 135 -3.95 0.20 -12.37
N SER A 136 -5.15 0.28 -12.93
CA SER A 136 -6.31 -0.52 -12.51
C SER A 136 -6.03 -2.01 -12.62
N MET A 137 -5.43 -2.47 -13.72
CA MET A 137 -5.00 -3.87 -13.90
C MET A 137 -4.04 -4.30 -12.77
N THR A 138 -3.04 -3.47 -12.45
CA THR A 138 -2.10 -3.81 -11.37
C THR A 138 -2.76 -3.86 -10.00
N LYS A 139 -3.73 -2.98 -9.74
CA LYS A 139 -4.46 -2.98 -8.46
C LYS A 139 -5.41 -4.17 -8.35
N ALA A 140 -6.08 -4.56 -9.42
CA ALA A 140 -6.86 -5.81 -9.47
C ALA A 140 -5.97 -7.05 -9.20
N ALA A 141 -4.76 -7.08 -9.78
CA ALA A 141 -3.79 -8.13 -9.50
C ALA A 141 -3.36 -8.16 -8.03
N VAL A 142 -3.13 -6.98 -7.40
CA VAL A 142 -2.80 -6.88 -5.97
C VAL A 142 -3.95 -7.39 -5.09
N HIS A 143 -5.20 -7.06 -5.41
CA HIS A 143 -6.38 -7.57 -4.69
C HIS A 143 -6.45 -9.10 -4.78
N ASN A 144 -6.26 -9.66 -5.97
CA ASN A 144 -6.34 -11.10 -6.18
C ASN A 144 -5.20 -11.85 -5.47
N ILE A 145 -3.94 -11.42 -5.64
CA ILE A 145 -2.80 -12.09 -4.99
C ILE A 145 -2.92 -12.05 -3.46
N SER A 146 -3.46 -10.96 -2.88
CA SER A 146 -3.67 -10.86 -1.44
C SER A 146 -4.61 -11.94 -0.92
N LYS A 147 -5.70 -12.24 -1.64
CA LYS A 147 -6.64 -13.32 -1.29
C LYS A 147 -5.99 -14.70 -1.42
N ASN A 148 -5.19 -14.92 -2.47
CA ASN A 148 -4.48 -16.18 -2.66
C ASN A 148 -3.47 -16.44 -1.53
N LEU A 149 -2.64 -15.44 -1.18
CA LEU A 149 -1.67 -15.56 -0.11
C LEU A 149 -2.33 -15.71 1.26
N ALA A 150 -3.44 -15.01 1.50
CA ALA A 150 -4.23 -15.17 2.72
C ALA A 150 -4.70 -16.62 2.92
N ARG A 151 -5.24 -17.22 1.86
CA ARG A 151 -5.67 -18.64 1.89
C ARG A 151 -4.49 -19.57 2.12
N GLU A 152 -3.37 -19.34 1.46
CA GLU A 152 -2.20 -20.22 1.51
C GLU A 152 -1.48 -20.15 2.87
N TRP A 153 -1.40 -18.96 3.49
CA TRP A 153 -0.54 -18.72 4.64
C TRP A 153 -1.28 -18.60 5.98
N ALA A 154 -2.61 -18.66 5.99
CA ALA A 154 -3.41 -18.51 7.22
C ALA A 154 -3.01 -19.50 8.32
N THR A 155 -2.81 -20.77 7.97
CA THR A 155 -2.41 -21.81 8.93
C THR A 155 -0.96 -21.68 9.41
N GLN A 156 -0.17 -20.84 8.74
CA GLN A 156 1.21 -20.54 9.08
C GLN A 156 1.34 -19.26 9.93
N GLY A 157 0.21 -18.65 10.32
CA GLY A 157 0.16 -17.47 11.17
C GLY A 157 0.37 -16.14 10.45
N VAL A 158 0.37 -16.13 9.12
CA VAL A 158 0.53 -14.90 8.31
C VAL A 158 -0.84 -14.48 7.78
N ARG A 159 -1.28 -13.29 8.15
CA ARG A 159 -2.49 -12.65 7.63
C ARG A 159 -2.12 -11.74 6.45
N VAL A 160 -2.91 -11.78 5.39
CA VAL A 160 -2.71 -10.91 4.22
C VAL A 160 -4.03 -10.23 3.87
N ASN A 161 -4.05 -8.91 3.89
CA ASN A 161 -5.24 -8.13 3.63
C ASN A 161 -4.95 -6.97 2.67
N THR A 162 -5.99 -6.40 2.09
CA THR A 162 -5.89 -5.27 1.17
C THR A 162 -6.56 -4.04 1.79
N LEU A 163 -5.80 -2.95 1.93
CA LEU A 163 -6.36 -1.63 2.18
C LEU A 163 -6.72 -1.00 0.84
N VAL A 164 -7.96 -0.56 0.67
CA VAL A 164 -8.52 -0.06 -0.59
C VAL A 164 -8.89 1.42 -0.45
N PRO A 165 -7.94 2.35 -0.69
CA PRO A 165 -8.24 3.77 -0.61
C PRO A 165 -9.09 4.26 -1.79
N GLY A 166 -9.94 5.24 -1.51
CA GLY A 166 -10.57 6.09 -2.50
C GLY A 166 -9.67 7.22 -2.99
N PHE A 167 -10.24 8.39 -3.14
CA PHE A 167 -9.50 9.59 -3.56
C PHE A 167 -8.93 10.34 -2.36
N PHE A 168 -7.61 10.31 -2.26
CA PHE A 168 -6.81 11.04 -1.28
C PHE A 168 -5.87 11.99 -2.04
N PRO A 169 -5.75 13.27 -1.64
CA PRO A 169 -4.85 14.21 -2.31
C PRO A 169 -3.40 13.78 -2.04
N ALA A 170 -2.81 13.11 -3.02
CA ALA A 170 -1.39 12.81 -3.03
C ALA A 170 -0.68 13.72 -4.03
N GLU A 171 0.58 14.03 -3.78
CA GLU A 171 1.40 14.84 -4.68
C GLU A 171 1.42 14.29 -6.11
N GLN A 172 1.34 12.96 -6.24
CA GLN A 172 1.27 12.25 -7.52
C GLN A 172 -0.04 12.52 -8.28
N ASN A 173 -1.14 12.79 -7.58
CA ASN A 173 -2.47 12.98 -8.17
C ASN A 173 -2.75 14.45 -8.54
N ARG A 174 -2.04 15.41 -7.96
CA ARG A 174 -2.26 16.85 -8.22
C ARG A 174 -2.12 17.23 -9.69
N LYS A 175 -1.23 16.54 -10.43
CA LYS A 175 -1.00 16.81 -11.86
C LYS A 175 -2.13 16.31 -12.78
N VAL A 176 -2.95 15.37 -12.32
CA VAL A 176 -4.05 14.75 -13.10
C VAL A 176 -5.45 15.18 -12.63
N LEU A 177 -5.52 15.98 -11.56
CA LEU A 177 -6.78 16.50 -11.01
C LEU A 177 -7.06 17.90 -11.58
N THR A 178 -7.67 17.94 -12.77
CA THR A 178 -8.27 19.18 -13.28
C THR A 178 -9.51 19.57 -12.46
N PRO A 179 -9.91 20.86 -12.42
CA PRO A 179 -11.13 21.29 -11.72
C PRO A 179 -12.37 20.50 -12.14
N GLU A 180 -12.50 20.20 -13.43
CA GLU A 180 -13.60 19.38 -13.97
C GLU A 180 -13.58 17.95 -13.39
N ARG A 181 -12.40 17.32 -13.37
CA ARG A 181 -12.24 15.97 -12.81
C ARG A 181 -12.50 15.95 -11.31
N VAL A 182 -12.08 16.99 -10.58
CA VAL A 182 -12.43 17.15 -9.16
C VAL A 182 -13.93 17.23 -8.98
N GLY A 183 -14.63 18.02 -9.80
CA GLY A 183 -16.11 18.11 -9.76
C GLY A 183 -16.78 16.75 -10.00
N GLN A 184 -16.30 15.98 -10.98
CA GLN A 184 -16.82 14.63 -11.26
C GLN A 184 -16.58 13.67 -10.08
N ILE A 185 -15.37 13.68 -9.48
CA ILE A 185 -15.04 12.87 -8.32
C ILE A 185 -15.95 13.25 -7.14
N MET A 186 -16.09 14.54 -6.86
CA MET A 186 -16.95 15.02 -5.76
C MET A 186 -18.42 14.67 -5.97
N GLY A 187 -18.93 14.84 -7.18
CA GLY A 187 -20.31 14.47 -7.53
C GLY A 187 -20.59 12.97 -7.37
N HIS A 188 -19.55 12.13 -7.48
CA HIS A 188 -19.66 10.68 -7.32
C HIS A 188 -19.25 10.20 -5.92
N THR A 189 -18.76 11.06 -5.06
CA THR A 189 -18.39 10.71 -3.68
C THR A 189 -19.52 11.14 -2.74
N PRO A 190 -20.26 10.23 -2.07
CA PRO A 190 -21.33 10.60 -1.15
C PRO A 190 -20.92 11.58 -0.05
N MET A 191 -19.69 11.46 0.47
CA MET A 191 -19.15 12.42 1.45
C MET A 191 -18.73 13.76 0.85
N GLN A 192 -18.76 13.94 -0.48
CA GLN A 192 -18.48 15.18 -1.23
C GLN A 192 -17.15 15.84 -0.87
N ARG A 193 -16.16 15.08 -0.49
CA ARG A 193 -14.80 15.54 -0.20
C ARG A 193 -13.76 14.47 -0.50
N PHE A 194 -12.54 14.88 -0.62
CA PHE A 194 -11.39 13.95 -0.57
C PHE A 194 -11.21 13.42 0.85
N GLY A 195 -10.62 12.24 0.97
CA GLY A 195 -10.16 11.72 2.25
C GLY A 195 -8.88 12.40 2.72
N ASP A 196 -8.76 12.66 4.01
CA ASP A 196 -7.50 13.05 4.63
C ASP A 196 -6.62 11.83 4.89
N SER A 197 -5.29 11.99 4.74
CA SER A 197 -4.35 10.86 4.82
C SER A 197 -4.40 10.10 6.16
N ASN A 198 -4.81 10.76 7.25
CA ASN A 198 -5.01 10.17 8.57
C ASN A 198 -6.28 9.30 8.67
N GLU A 199 -7.22 9.44 7.74
CA GLU A 199 -8.43 8.60 7.73
C GLU A 199 -8.15 7.15 7.28
N LEU A 200 -6.96 6.88 6.74
CA LEU A 200 -6.46 5.53 6.51
C LEU A 200 -5.86 4.87 7.76
N ASP A 201 -5.59 5.64 8.80
CA ASP A 201 -4.84 5.19 9.98
C ASP A 201 -5.61 4.13 10.77
N GLY A 202 -6.91 4.31 10.98
CA GLY A 202 -7.75 3.34 11.70
C GLY A 202 -7.78 1.97 11.03
N ALA A 203 -8.00 1.92 9.72
CA ALA A 203 -7.99 0.69 8.94
C ALA A 203 -6.60 0.01 8.94
N THR A 204 -5.53 0.82 8.84
CA THR A 204 -4.15 0.31 8.90
C THR A 204 -3.85 -0.31 10.27
N LEU A 205 -4.20 0.37 11.37
CA LEU A 205 -3.99 -0.14 12.73
C LEU A 205 -4.81 -1.40 13.00
N LEU A 206 -6.07 -1.44 12.55
CA LEU A 206 -6.91 -2.63 12.66
C LEU A 206 -6.25 -3.83 11.96
N LEU A 207 -5.79 -3.66 10.71
CA LEU A 207 -5.16 -4.74 9.96
C LEU A 207 -3.81 -5.16 10.53
N ALA A 208 -3.05 -4.21 11.11
CA ALA A 208 -1.71 -4.46 11.64
C ALA A 208 -1.71 -5.14 13.02
N SER A 209 -2.75 -4.95 13.83
CA SER A 209 -2.78 -5.33 15.24
C SER A 209 -3.59 -6.61 15.52
N GLU A 210 -3.61 -7.01 16.80
CA GLU A 210 -4.43 -8.12 17.29
C GLU A 210 -5.94 -7.87 17.14
N ALA A 211 -6.37 -6.60 17.03
CA ALA A 211 -7.77 -6.26 16.75
C ALA A 211 -8.26 -6.86 15.42
N GLY A 212 -7.35 -7.06 14.46
CA GLY A 212 -7.62 -7.73 13.18
C GLY A 212 -7.17 -9.19 13.13
N SER A 213 -6.93 -9.85 14.26
CA SER A 213 -6.33 -11.21 14.31
C SER A 213 -7.13 -12.28 13.56
N PHE A 214 -8.44 -12.11 13.41
CA PHE A 214 -9.28 -13.02 12.62
C PHE A 214 -9.58 -12.51 11.20
N MET A 215 -8.88 -11.47 10.74
CA MET A 215 -9.05 -10.86 9.42
C MET A 215 -7.90 -11.28 8.51
N THR A 216 -8.19 -12.09 7.50
CA THR A 216 -7.27 -12.42 6.41
C THR A 216 -8.04 -12.58 5.09
N GLY A 217 -7.45 -12.17 3.97
CA GLY A 217 -8.09 -12.16 2.65
C GLY A 217 -9.15 -11.08 2.46
N THR A 218 -9.30 -10.15 3.40
CA THR A 218 -10.31 -9.09 3.32
C THR A 218 -9.80 -7.86 2.55
N GLU A 219 -10.75 -7.10 2.05
CA GLU A 219 -10.56 -5.78 1.45
C GLU A 219 -11.25 -4.75 2.35
N ILE A 220 -10.47 -3.82 2.92
CA ILE A 220 -11.05 -2.70 3.69
C ILE A 220 -11.06 -1.46 2.80
N VAL A 221 -12.27 -1.06 2.41
CA VAL A 221 -12.51 0.13 1.58
C VAL A 221 -12.62 1.36 2.47
N VAL A 222 -11.85 2.40 2.12
CA VAL A 222 -11.89 3.72 2.77
C VAL A 222 -11.95 4.77 1.67
N ASP A 223 -13.16 5.13 1.22
CA ASP A 223 -13.36 5.87 -0.02
C ASP A 223 -14.45 6.95 0.03
N GLY A 224 -15.02 7.23 1.20
CA GLY A 224 -16.10 8.19 1.34
C GLY A 224 -17.41 7.77 0.67
N GLY A 225 -17.56 6.47 0.39
CA GLY A 225 -18.74 5.87 -0.26
C GLY A 225 -18.68 5.85 -1.79
N TYR A 226 -17.53 6.20 -2.38
CA TYR A 226 -17.38 6.29 -3.85
C TYR A 226 -17.77 4.98 -4.55
N ALA A 227 -17.26 3.84 -4.08
CA ALA A 227 -17.48 2.54 -4.73
C ALA A 227 -18.92 2.01 -4.57
N CYS A 228 -19.71 2.52 -3.64
CA CYS A 228 -21.09 2.10 -3.44
C CYS A 228 -22.11 2.98 -4.20
N MET A 229 -21.66 4.05 -4.86
CA MET A 229 -22.53 4.94 -5.63
C MET A 229 -22.91 4.30 -6.96
N THR A 230 -24.19 4.15 -7.21
CA THR A 230 -24.71 3.50 -8.44
C THR A 230 -25.45 4.44 -9.38
N ILE A 231 -25.99 5.54 -8.87
CA ILE A 231 -26.80 6.50 -9.64
C ILE A 231 -26.39 7.91 -9.23
#